data_e921f20b4a65f778a563a5549f8b0885
#
_entry.id   e921f20b4a65f778a563a5549f8b0885
#
_cell.length_a   1.000
_cell.length_b   1.000
_cell.length_c   1.000
_cell.angle_alpha   90.00
_cell.angle_beta   90.00
_cell.angle_gamma   90.00
#
_symmetry.space_group_name_H-M   'P 1'
#
loop_
_entity.id
_entity.type
_entity.pdbx_description
1 polymer ?
#
loop_
_entity_poly.entity_id
_entity_poly.type
_entity_poly.pdbx_seq_one_letter_code
_entity_poly.pdbx_strand_id
1 'polypeptide(L)'
;MNQQPIFIIEDDPDFAEIYQKHLTRYFPEIPQQVFYNAIEANAAFSELSEEELPSLIILDILLTGPDGFTLLNELLSYPETSQIPVLLISSLNLGQMSLQAYNVRAILNKETFTPADFVTKIKDILSPATKTSLANHLETTEASNEESIPGRTLQAKEGNHA
;
A
#
# COMPACT_ATOMS: atom_id res chain seq x y z
N MET A 1 -17.93 -12.25 11.21
CA MET A 1 -17.18 -11.88 10.01
C MET A 1 -15.70 -12.05 10.32
N ASN A 2 -14.99 -12.88 9.60
CA ASN A 2 -13.55 -12.98 9.77
C ASN A 2 -12.92 -11.66 9.31
N GLN A 3 -12.22 -10.99 10.22
CA GLN A 3 -11.40 -9.83 9.86
C GLN A 3 -10.16 -10.34 9.14
N GLN A 4 -9.79 -9.67 8.03
CA GLN A 4 -8.55 -9.96 7.33
C GLN A 4 -7.35 -9.72 8.25
N PRO A 5 -6.34 -10.59 8.25
CA PRO A 5 -5.22 -10.49 9.16
C PRO A 5 -4.32 -9.28 8.87
N ILE A 6 -3.46 -8.93 9.83
CA ILE A 6 -2.29 -8.09 9.62
C ILE A 6 -1.08 -9.00 9.47
N PHE A 7 -0.33 -8.83 8.37
CA PHE A 7 0.93 -9.54 8.18
C PHE A 7 2.09 -8.69 8.66
N ILE A 8 2.97 -9.29 9.44
CA ILE A 8 4.22 -8.71 9.93
C ILE A 8 5.36 -9.43 9.23
N ILE A 9 6.21 -8.68 8.54
CA ILE A 9 7.37 -9.22 7.82
C ILE A 9 8.60 -8.54 8.40
N GLU A 10 9.28 -9.24 9.30
CA GLU A 10 10.36 -8.74 10.14
C GLU A 10 11.26 -9.92 10.52
N ASP A 11 12.54 -9.86 10.17
CA ASP A 11 13.50 -10.94 10.45
C ASP A 11 14.04 -10.91 11.88
N ASP A 12 13.95 -9.77 12.56
CA ASP A 12 14.31 -9.67 13.98
C ASP A 12 13.12 -10.07 14.87
N PRO A 13 13.24 -11.19 15.62
CA PRO A 13 12.14 -11.68 16.45
C PRO A 13 11.77 -10.73 17.60
N ASP A 14 12.70 -9.91 18.08
CA ASP A 14 12.43 -8.95 19.15
C ASP A 14 11.53 -7.83 18.66
N PHE A 15 11.78 -7.29 17.46
CA PHE A 15 10.89 -6.30 16.86
C PHE A 15 9.55 -6.91 16.47
N ALA A 16 9.52 -8.11 15.90
CA ALA A 16 8.28 -8.80 15.59
C ALA A 16 7.40 -8.98 16.83
N GLU A 17 7.99 -9.35 17.96
CA GLU A 17 7.28 -9.47 19.24
C GLU A 17 6.73 -8.13 19.73
N ILE A 18 7.51 -7.04 19.62
CA ILE A 18 7.05 -5.69 19.97
C ILE A 18 5.80 -5.31 19.15
N TYR A 19 5.84 -5.53 17.84
CA TYR A 19 4.68 -5.22 16.99
C TYR A 19 3.47 -6.06 17.35
N GLN A 20 3.66 -7.36 17.58
CA GLN A 20 2.58 -8.26 18.00
C GLN A 20 1.94 -7.84 19.33
N LYS A 21 2.74 -7.45 20.32
CA LYS A 21 2.24 -6.97 21.61
C LYS A 21 1.37 -5.72 21.47
N HIS A 22 1.79 -4.77 20.64
CA HIS A 22 0.99 -3.57 20.38
C HIS A 22 -0.29 -3.89 19.61
N LEU A 23 -0.22 -4.75 18.59
CA LEU A 23 -1.41 -5.17 17.86
C LEU A 23 -2.40 -5.90 18.76
N THR A 24 -1.95 -6.84 19.56
CA THR A 24 -2.81 -7.57 20.51
C THR A 24 -3.48 -6.64 21.51
N ARG A 25 -2.76 -5.60 21.96
CA ARG A 25 -3.30 -4.65 22.94
C ARG A 25 -4.34 -3.70 22.36
N TYR A 26 -4.09 -3.18 21.15
CA TYR A 26 -4.89 -2.10 20.59
C TYR A 26 -5.82 -2.52 19.46
N PHE A 27 -5.61 -3.69 18.88
CA PHE A 27 -6.41 -4.27 17.79
C PHE A 27 -6.67 -5.77 18.06
N PRO A 28 -7.23 -6.14 19.23
CA PRO A 28 -7.33 -7.53 19.66
C PRO A 28 -8.20 -8.39 18.74
N GLU A 29 -9.10 -7.79 17.98
CA GLU A 29 -10.00 -8.49 17.06
C GLU A 29 -9.35 -8.86 15.72
N ILE A 30 -8.19 -8.27 15.40
CA ILE A 30 -7.54 -8.49 14.11
C ILE A 30 -6.51 -9.61 14.25
N PRO A 31 -6.64 -10.72 13.48
CA PRO A 31 -5.64 -11.78 13.47
C PRO A 31 -4.29 -11.28 12.98
N GLN A 32 -3.23 -11.88 13.43
CA GLN A 32 -1.86 -11.51 13.07
C GLN A 32 -1.11 -12.73 12.56
N GLN A 33 -0.25 -12.53 11.57
CA GLN A 33 0.69 -13.54 11.10
C GLN A 33 2.07 -12.93 10.91
N VAL A 34 3.11 -13.61 11.40
CA VAL A 34 4.50 -13.16 11.30
C VAL A 34 5.24 -14.03 10.29
N PHE A 35 6.02 -13.37 9.44
CA PHE A 35 6.99 -13.98 8.53
C PHE A 35 8.36 -13.39 8.84
N TYR A 36 9.34 -14.24 8.96
CA TYR A 36 10.71 -13.83 9.32
C TYR A 36 11.62 -13.60 8.10
N ASN A 37 11.09 -13.77 6.90
CA ASN A 37 11.78 -13.46 5.65
C ASN A 37 10.79 -13.22 4.50
N ALA A 38 11.27 -12.60 3.44
CA ALA A 38 10.45 -12.28 2.28
C ALA A 38 10.02 -13.51 1.47
N ILE A 39 10.80 -14.59 1.50
CA ILE A 39 10.50 -15.82 0.74
C ILE A 39 9.26 -16.50 1.33
N GLU A 40 9.20 -16.66 2.65
CA GLU A 40 8.04 -17.24 3.33
C GLU A 40 6.79 -16.39 3.14
N ALA A 41 6.93 -15.07 3.24
CA ALA A 41 5.81 -14.16 2.99
C ALA A 41 5.28 -14.28 1.56
N ASN A 42 6.17 -14.27 0.57
CA ASN A 42 5.78 -14.39 -0.84
C ASN A 42 5.12 -15.74 -1.15
N ALA A 43 5.63 -16.83 -0.58
CA ALA A 43 5.01 -18.15 -0.71
C ALA A 43 3.58 -18.15 -0.14
N ALA A 44 3.37 -17.53 1.02
CA ALA A 44 2.05 -17.41 1.62
C ALA A 44 1.08 -16.63 0.73
N PHE A 45 1.49 -15.48 0.16
CA PHE A 45 0.64 -14.71 -0.76
C PHE A 45 0.19 -15.52 -1.98
N SER A 46 1.02 -16.43 -2.48
CA SER A 46 0.70 -17.26 -3.64
C SER A 46 -0.37 -18.31 -3.36
N GLU A 47 -0.62 -18.65 -2.10
CA GLU A 47 -1.58 -19.66 -1.66
C GLU A 47 -2.91 -19.10 -1.18
N LEU A 48 -2.98 -17.78 -0.93
CA LEU A 48 -4.16 -17.12 -0.38
C LEU A 48 -5.15 -16.73 -1.48
N SER A 49 -6.44 -16.89 -1.19
CA SER A 49 -7.51 -16.26 -1.96
C SER A 49 -7.60 -14.76 -1.64
N GLU A 50 -8.27 -13.98 -2.48
CA GLU A 50 -8.47 -12.55 -2.25
C GLU A 50 -9.10 -12.23 -0.88
N GLU A 51 -9.99 -13.09 -0.41
CA GLU A 51 -10.68 -12.92 0.87
C GLU A 51 -9.76 -13.17 2.08
N GLU A 52 -8.68 -13.92 1.88
CA GLU A 52 -7.68 -14.27 2.90
C GLU A 52 -6.50 -13.31 2.93
N LEU A 53 -6.38 -12.43 1.93
CA LEU A 53 -5.30 -11.44 1.89
C LEU A 53 -5.34 -10.52 3.12
N PRO A 54 -4.17 -10.04 3.59
CA PRO A 54 -4.13 -9.19 4.76
C PRO A 54 -4.76 -7.81 4.49
N SER A 55 -5.31 -7.21 5.54
CA SER A 55 -5.80 -5.83 5.51
C SER A 55 -4.68 -4.80 5.59
N LEU A 56 -3.50 -5.22 6.04
CA LEU A 56 -2.30 -4.40 6.22
C LEU A 56 -1.06 -5.29 6.25
N ILE A 57 0.02 -4.82 5.63
CA ILE A 57 1.35 -5.38 5.77
C ILE A 57 2.23 -4.41 6.56
N ILE A 58 2.83 -4.88 7.64
CA ILE A 58 3.90 -4.20 8.36
C ILE A 58 5.21 -4.82 7.88
N LEU A 59 6.07 -4.02 7.26
CA LEU A 59 7.24 -4.50 6.54
C LEU A 59 8.50 -3.76 6.95
N ASP A 60 9.54 -4.50 7.34
CA ASP A 60 10.91 -3.98 7.35
C ASP A 60 11.53 -4.12 5.95
N ILE A 61 12.29 -3.09 5.55
CA ILE A 61 13.05 -3.11 4.30
C ILE A 61 14.34 -3.91 4.43
N LEU A 62 15.01 -3.82 5.59
CA LEU A 62 16.28 -4.49 5.84
C LEU A 62 16.08 -5.94 6.32
N LEU A 63 15.58 -6.78 5.43
CA LEU A 63 15.42 -8.21 5.70
C LEU A 63 16.70 -8.98 5.33
N THR A 64 16.95 -10.07 6.04
CA THR A 64 17.98 -11.04 5.66
C THR A 64 17.53 -11.83 4.42
N GLY A 65 18.40 -11.93 3.41
CA GLY A 65 18.05 -12.53 2.12
C GLY A 65 17.43 -11.49 1.17
N PRO A 66 16.37 -11.83 0.41
CA PRO A 66 15.65 -10.84 -0.38
C PRO A 66 15.10 -9.74 0.51
N ASP A 67 15.39 -8.48 0.17
CA ASP A 67 14.98 -7.33 0.96
C ASP A 67 13.50 -6.97 0.79
N GLY A 68 13.03 -6.02 1.59
CA GLY A 68 11.65 -5.57 1.53
C GLY A 68 11.26 -4.93 0.19
N PHE A 69 12.20 -4.33 -0.55
CA PHE A 69 11.90 -3.80 -1.90
C PHE A 69 11.63 -4.92 -2.89
N THR A 70 12.35 -6.02 -2.80
CA THR A 70 12.07 -7.22 -3.61
C THR A 70 10.64 -7.69 -3.37
N LEU A 71 10.21 -7.78 -2.12
CA LEU A 71 8.84 -8.16 -1.79
C LEU A 71 7.82 -7.13 -2.28
N LEU A 72 8.08 -5.83 -2.14
CA LEU A 72 7.18 -4.79 -2.65
C LEU A 72 6.99 -4.89 -4.17
N ASN A 73 8.05 -5.19 -4.91
CA ASN A 73 7.97 -5.41 -6.35
C ASN A 73 7.13 -6.64 -6.71
N GLU A 74 7.28 -7.72 -5.96
CA GLU A 74 6.44 -8.92 -6.14
C GLU A 74 4.97 -8.61 -5.87
N LEU A 75 4.64 -7.93 -4.77
CA LEU A 75 3.27 -7.53 -4.45
C LEU A 75 2.66 -6.62 -5.53
N LEU A 76 3.46 -5.73 -6.11
CA LEU A 76 3.02 -4.83 -7.18
C LEU A 76 2.71 -5.57 -8.48
N SER A 77 3.29 -6.75 -8.68
CA SER A 77 3.14 -7.55 -9.91
C SER A 77 1.75 -8.17 -10.08
N TYR A 78 0.97 -8.24 -9.01
CA TYR A 78 -0.37 -8.82 -9.03
C TYR A 78 -1.42 -7.80 -8.59
N PRO A 79 -2.54 -7.64 -9.33
CA PRO A 79 -3.57 -6.64 -9.01
C PRO A 79 -4.11 -6.76 -7.58
N GLU A 80 -4.31 -7.97 -7.10
CA GLU A 80 -4.91 -8.26 -5.79
C GLU A 80 -3.99 -7.81 -4.65
N THR A 81 -2.70 -8.15 -4.73
CA THR A 81 -1.72 -7.81 -3.70
C THR A 81 -1.24 -6.37 -3.79
N SER A 82 -1.28 -5.75 -4.98
CA SER A 82 -0.89 -4.35 -5.17
C SER A 82 -1.78 -3.36 -4.41
N GLN A 83 -2.99 -3.76 -4.05
CA GLN A 83 -3.95 -2.93 -3.31
C GLN A 83 -3.79 -3.01 -1.80
N ILE A 84 -3.00 -3.95 -1.29
CA ILE A 84 -2.80 -4.11 0.16
C ILE A 84 -1.98 -2.93 0.68
N PRO A 85 -2.49 -2.18 1.69
CA PRO A 85 -1.73 -1.07 2.27
C PRO A 85 -0.52 -1.58 3.04
N VAL A 86 0.59 -0.84 2.95
CA VAL A 86 1.85 -1.17 3.60
C VAL A 86 2.26 -0.07 4.57
N LEU A 87 2.59 -0.46 5.79
CA LEU A 87 3.31 0.34 6.77
C LEU A 87 4.77 -0.11 6.76
N LEU A 88 5.68 0.75 6.30
CA LEU A 88 7.12 0.47 6.40
C LEU A 88 7.64 0.87 7.77
N ILE A 89 8.43 0.00 8.39
CA ILE A 89 9.16 0.30 9.61
C ILE A 89 10.61 -0.09 9.37
N SER A 90 11.51 0.89 9.21
CA SER A 90 12.89 0.64 8.84
C SER A 90 13.86 1.59 9.54
N SER A 91 15.10 1.12 9.76
CA SER A 91 16.20 1.96 10.23
C SER A 91 16.77 2.86 9.12
N LEU A 92 16.42 2.59 7.85
CA LEU A 92 16.84 3.41 6.72
C LEU A 92 16.08 4.73 6.66
N ASN A 93 16.76 5.79 6.23
CA ASN A 93 16.09 7.04 5.88
C ASN A 93 15.46 6.91 4.48
N LEU A 94 14.17 6.59 4.44
CA LEU A 94 13.41 6.38 3.22
C LEU A 94 12.78 7.67 2.66
N GLY A 95 12.99 8.81 3.31
CA GLY A 95 12.31 10.08 2.97
C GLY A 95 12.59 10.64 1.58
N GLN A 96 13.67 10.21 0.90
CA GLN A 96 14.01 10.62 -0.46
C GLN A 96 13.66 9.56 -1.53
N MET A 97 13.12 8.41 -1.13
CA MET A 97 12.77 7.35 -2.06
C MET A 97 11.36 7.54 -2.60
N SER A 98 11.19 7.32 -3.90
CA SER A 98 9.86 7.32 -4.51
C SER A 98 9.16 6.00 -4.20
N LEU A 99 8.33 6.01 -3.15
CA LEU A 99 7.53 4.86 -2.71
C LEU A 99 6.08 4.93 -3.21
N GLN A 100 5.75 5.91 -4.04
CA GLN A 100 4.39 6.14 -4.55
C GLN A 100 3.89 5.02 -5.46
N ALA A 101 4.81 4.32 -6.14
CA ALA A 101 4.45 3.18 -6.98
C ALA A 101 3.94 1.97 -6.16
N TYR A 102 4.35 1.88 -4.92
CA TYR A 102 3.90 0.88 -3.96
C TYR A 102 2.77 1.45 -3.12
N ASN A 103 1.89 0.63 -2.61
CA ASN A 103 0.80 1.09 -1.73
C ASN A 103 1.28 1.38 -0.30
N VAL A 104 2.40 2.08 -0.17
CA VAL A 104 2.97 2.50 1.11
C VAL A 104 2.18 3.69 1.65
N ARG A 105 1.54 3.50 2.79
CA ARG A 105 0.66 4.48 3.43
C ARG A 105 1.32 5.27 4.54
N ALA A 106 2.32 4.69 5.19
CA ALA A 106 3.10 5.35 6.21
C ALA A 106 4.49 4.73 6.33
N ILE A 107 5.41 5.49 6.87
CA ILE A 107 6.78 5.08 7.16
C ILE A 107 7.08 5.48 8.60
N LEU A 108 7.59 4.53 9.39
CA LEU A 108 8.12 4.78 10.73
C LEU A 108 9.61 4.45 10.78
N ASN A 109 10.36 5.25 11.50
CA ASN A 109 11.75 4.94 11.78
C ASN A 109 11.84 3.94 12.92
N LYS A 110 12.52 2.81 12.70
CA LYS A 110 12.62 1.68 13.63
C LYS A 110 13.25 2.05 14.98
N GLU A 111 14.14 3.05 14.98
CA GLU A 111 14.87 3.48 16.18
C GLU A 111 14.14 4.55 17.00
N THR A 112 13.21 5.29 16.40
CA THR A 112 12.62 6.48 17.03
C THR A 112 11.11 6.45 17.17
N PHE A 113 10.40 5.53 16.52
CA PHE A 113 8.94 5.48 16.62
C PHE A 113 8.49 5.14 18.05
N THR A 114 7.39 5.72 18.46
CA THR A 114 6.73 5.43 19.73
C THR A 114 5.56 4.47 19.54
N PRO A 115 5.11 3.78 20.63
CA PRO A 115 3.88 2.98 20.56
C PRO A 115 2.66 3.79 20.06
N ALA A 116 2.58 5.07 20.43
CA ALA A 116 1.51 5.96 19.97
C ALA A 116 1.58 6.22 18.46
N ASP A 117 2.77 6.42 17.90
CA ASP A 117 2.97 6.57 16.46
C ASP A 117 2.51 5.33 15.71
N PHE A 118 2.93 4.16 16.19
CA PHE A 118 2.55 2.87 15.60
C PHE A 118 1.03 2.68 15.57
N VAL A 119 0.38 2.86 16.71
CA VAL A 119 -1.08 2.70 16.83
C VAL A 119 -1.83 3.71 15.96
N THR A 120 -1.40 4.97 15.97
CA THR A 120 -2.04 6.04 15.18
C THR A 120 -1.95 5.74 13.69
N LYS A 121 -0.77 5.36 13.18
CA LYS A 121 -0.59 5.03 11.77
C LYS A 121 -1.46 3.85 11.33
N ILE A 122 -1.54 2.81 12.14
CA ILE A 122 -2.39 1.65 11.83
C ILE A 122 -3.88 2.03 11.84
N LYS A 123 -4.33 2.80 12.82
CA LYS A 123 -5.72 3.30 12.85
C LYS A 123 -6.06 4.11 11.60
N ASP A 124 -5.16 5.01 11.21
CA ASP A 124 -5.37 5.85 10.02
C ASP A 124 -5.45 5.01 8.74
N ILE A 125 -4.57 4.01 8.60
CA ILE A 125 -4.55 3.13 7.43
C ILE A 125 -5.81 2.26 7.35
N LEU A 126 -6.25 1.71 8.47
CA LEU A 126 -7.41 0.81 8.53
C LEU A 126 -8.76 1.56 8.58
N SER A 127 -8.75 2.88 8.67
CA SER A 127 -9.95 3.71 8.74
C SER A 127 -10.78 3.62 7.45
N PRO A 128 -12.13 3.48 7.55
CA PRO A 128 -13.01 3.47 6.38
C PRO A 128 -12.90 4.74 5.50
N ALA A 129 -12.63 5.91 6.10
CA ALA A 129 -12.46 7.18 5.38
C ALA A 129 -11.28 7.14 4.39
N THR A 130 -10.21 6.42 4.71
CA THR A 130 -9.05 6.26 3.83
C THR A 130 -9.36 5.34 2.64
N LYS A 131 -10.21 4.33 2.83
CA LYS A 131 -10.66 3.43 1.75
C LYS A 131 -11.54 4.16 0.72
N THR A 132 -12.39 5.08 1.16
CA THR A 132 -13.30 5.85 0.29
C THR A 132 -12.56 6.88 -0.56
N SER A 133 -11.50 7.50 -0.04
CA SER A 133 -10.72 8.51 -0.77
C SER A 133 -10.02 7.95 -2.01
N LEU A 134 -9.64 6.67 -2.00
CA LEU A 134 -9.01 6.02 -3.15
C LEU A 134 -10.01 5.62 -4.24
N ALA A 135 -11.18 5.13 -3.85
CA ALA A 135 -12.25 4.80 -4.79
C ALA A 135 -12.69 6.05 -5.57
N ASN A 136 -12.86 7.19 -4.88
CA ASN A 136 -13.24 8.46 -5.50
C ASN A 136 -12.15 9.06 -6.40
N HIS A 137 -10.88 8.74 -6.19
CA HIS A 137 -9.78 9.24 -7.03
C HIS A 137 -9.67 8.47 -8.35
N LEU A 138 -10.11 7.21 -8.38
CA LEU A 138 -10.18 6.40 -9.61
C LEU A 138 -11.39 6.77 -10.48
N GLU A 139 -12.53 7.12 -9.88
CA GLU A 139 -13.73 7.52 -10.63
C GLU A 139 -13.63 8.91 -11.27
N THR A 140 -12.83 9.83 -10.71
CA THR A 140 -12.64 11.16 -11.28
C THR A 140 -11.68 11.23 -12.48
N THR A 141 -10.91 10.18 -12.74
CA THR A 141 -9.98 10.15 -13.88
C THR A 141 -10.62 9.66 -15.17
N GLU A 142 -11.77 9.00 -15.12
CA GLU A 142 -12.48 8.52 -16.31
C GLU A 142 -13.49 9.53 -16.87
N ALA A 143 -13.87 10.55 -16.11
CA ALA A 143 -14.92 11.51 -16.52
C ALA A 143 -14.43 12.75 -17.30
N SER A 144 -13.13 12.88 -17.59
CA SER A 144 -12.58 14.09 -18.21
C SER A 144 -12.06 13.95 -19.66
N ASN A 145 -12.42 12.89 -20.38
CA ASN A 145 -11.97 12.68 -21.75
C ASN A 145 -13.09 12.75 -22.82
N GLU A 146 -14.14 13.55 -22.56
CA GLU A 146 -15.03 14.01 -23.62
C GLU A 146 -14.89 15.52 -23.81
N GLU A 147 -13.76 15.95 -24.33
CA GLU A 147 -13.62 17.30 -24.84
C GLU A 147 -13.96 17.30 -26.32
N SER A 148 -15.13 17.90 -26.61
CA SER A 148 -15.64 18.19 -27.93
C SER A 148 -14.62 18.99 -28.76
N ILE A 149 -14.30 18.47 -29.91
CA ILE A 149 -13.54 19.16 -30.96
C ILE A 149 -14.43 20.29 -31.54
N PRO A 150 -14.04 21.56 -31.40
CA PRO A 150 -14.80 22.63 -32.07
C PRO A 150 -14.60 22.53 -33.59
N GLY A 151 -15.70 22.42 -34.30
CA GLY A 151 -15.73 22.36 -35.75
C GLY A 151 -15.03 23.57 -36.38
N ARG A 152 -14.07 23.28 -37.23
CA ARG A 152 -13.40 24.25 -38.08
C ARG A 152 -14.30 24.60 -39.23
N THR A 153 -14.97 25.75 -39.21
CA THR A 153 -15.71 26.28 -40.36
C THR A 153 -14.69 26.75 -41.39
N LEU A 154 -14.62 26.07 -42.52
CA LEU A 154 -13.91 26.55 -43.70
C LEU A 154 -14.80 27.56 -44.40
N GLN A 155 -14.44 28.84 -44.32
CA GLN A 155 -14.99 29.85 -45.24
C GLN A 155 -14.28 29.74 -46.57
N ALA A 156 -15.03 29.35 -47.58
CA ALA A 156 -14.60 29.47 -48.98
C ALA A 156 -14.63 30.96 -49.38
N LYS A 157 -13.49 31.51 -49.77
CA LYS A 157 -13.42 32.79 -50.48
C LYS A 157 -13.64 32.52 -51.95
N GLU A 158 -14.78 32.90 -52.45
CA GLU A 158 -14.97 33.11 -53.88
C GLU A 158 -14.17 34.33 -54.31
N GLY A 159 -13.16 34.11 -55.13
CA GLY A 159 -12.47 35.15 -55.86
C GLY A 159 -13.24 35.49 -57.10
N ASN A 160 -13.82 36.66 -57.14
CA ASN A 160 -14.39 37.21 -58.33
C ASN A 160 -13.26 37.74 -59.23
N HIS A 161 -13.19 37.26 -60.45
CA HIS A 161 -12.33 37.83 -61.50
C HIS A 161 -13.23 38.39 -62.61
N ALA A 162 -13.18 39.69 -62.71
CA ALA A 162 -13.62 40.36 -63.86
C ALA A 162 -12.48 40.55 -64.87
#